data_1fe61f7090cd414ae51278f93e631cab
#
_entry.id   1fe61f7090cd414ae51278f93e631cab
#
_cell.length_a   1.000
_cell.length_b   1.000
_cell.length_c   1.000
_cell.angle_alpha   90.00
_cell.angle_beta   90.00
_cell.angle_gamma   90.00
#
_symmetry.space_group_name_H-M   'P 1'
#
loop_
_entity.id
_entity.type
_entity.pdbx_description
1 polymer ?
#
loop_
_entity_poly.entity_id
_entity_poly.type
_entity_poly.pdbx_seq_one_letter_code
_entity_poly.pdbx_strand_id
1 'polypeptide(L)'
;MAGSVGDSEAMRVRIVRPGMKWWVLGLIVFGIIAAVAYVFLPWVVFGLFVYYVARPINRYLGRRIKGKNLSAALSLVLIVVPVVLFLGVFFSIAIGQLAAFANTDAATRLFGELPTTTIPNDPNQLLDTATTTLQKPSVQSALTAAQAFVGGIASSVFMLFLSLLLGFFLLVEDERLARWGKEQLLGDDQEFTDYLEAVDAGLNSIYFGYTLTIFVIMILTAVIYNLFNLFAPGSLLIPATILLAVITGIFTLVPLVGRSVVYFAIAAFLALGAIQRDPNALWYPFVFFLFMTLAFDNVVRTYIRPYLSGKMFHLSLVMFAYLLGPILFGWYGIFLGPLLMVVIVQFFQVAVPQLRGKEPTTPLDIGPTTTRETDEGADDARRGGEATDGGEDTRSQS
;
A
#
# COMPACT_ATOMS: atom_id res chain seq x y z
N MET A 1 5.28 -75.18 -32.75
CA MET A 1 4.00 -74.34 -32.71
C MET A 1 4.42 -72.98 -32.22
N ALA A 2 4.17 -72.02 -33.08
CA ALA A 2 4.59 -70.62 -32.90
C ALA A 2 3.70 -69.90 -31.90
N GLY A 3 4.33 -69.13 -30.99
CA GLY A 3 3.66 -68.18 -30.12
C GLY A 3 4.16 -66.79 -30.43
N SER A 4 3.26 -65.93 -30.90
CA SER A 4 3.48 -64.57 -31.34
C SER A 4 3.97 -63.66 -30.19
N VAL A 5 5.11 -63.03 -30.40
CA VAL A 5 5.61 -61.94 -29.61
C VAL A 5 4.80 -60.69 -30.06
N GLY A 6 3.95 -60.18 -29.18
CA GLY A 6 3.25 -58.94 -29.40
C GLY A 6 4.17 -57.73 -29.39
N ASP A 7 4.12 -56.99 -30.48
CA ASP A 7 4.77 -55.72 -30.66
C ASP A 7 4.16 -54.69 -29.66
N SER A 8 4.90 -54.41 -28.61
CA SER A 8 4.66 -53.20 -27.82
C SER A 8 5.29 -52.00 -28.56
N GLU A 9 4.53 -51.39 -29.47
CA GLU A 9 4.85 -50.08 -30.00
C GLU A 9 4.88 -49.07 -28.86
N ALA A 10 6.06 -48.91 -28.30
CA ALA A 10 6.31 -47.76 -27.43
C ALA A 10 6.06 -46.48 -28.24
N MET A 11 4.96 -45.81 -27.91
CA MET A 11 4.58 -44.49 -28.42
C MET A 11 5.71 -43.52 -28.05
N ARG A 12 6.70 -43.38 -28.92
CA ARG A 12 7.76 -42.37 -28.80
C ARG A 12 7.09 -41.03 -29.02
N VAL A 13 6.77 -40.30 -27.93
CA VAL A 13 6.43 -38.90 -27.99
C VAL A 13 7.61 -38.18 -28.66
N ARG A 14 7.44 -37.86 -29.94
CA ARG A 14 8.39 -37.09 -30.73
C ARG A 14 8.37 -35.67 -30.13
N ILE A 15 9.28 -35.35 -29.23
CA ILE A 15 9.54 -33.98 -28.79
C ILE A 15 10.06 -33.24 -30.04
N VAL A 16 9.14 -32.60 -30.75
CA VAL A 16 9.46 -31.72 -31.88
C VAL A 16 10.21 -30.54 -31.28
N ARG A 17 11.53 -30.51 -31.43
CA ARG A 17 12.34 -29.34 -31.05
C ARG A 17 11.84 -28.17 -31.88
N PRO A 18 11.31 -27.12 -31.25
CA PRO A 18 10.84 -25.95 -31.98
C PRO A 18 11.99 -25.38 -32.79
N GLY A 19 11.76 -25.22 -34.09
CA GLY A 19 12.77 -24.67 -34.99
C GLY A 19 13.15 -23.25 -34.55
N MET A 20 14.37 -22.82 -34.85
CA MET A 20 14.90 -21.48 -34.50
C MET A 20 13.93 -20.32 -34.82
N LYS A 21 13.10 -20.48 -35.85
CA LYS A 21 12.05 -19.51 -36.24
C LYS A 21 11.03 -19.25 -35.14
N TRP A 22 10.63 -20.28 -34.39
CA TRP A 22 9.69 -20.16 -33.26
C TRP A 22 10.32 -19.47 -32.05
N TRP A 23 11.62 -19.67 -31.82
CA TRP A 23 12.34 -18.95 -30.77
C TRP A 23 12.49 -17.46 -31.10
N VAL A 24 12.80 -17.14 -32.36
CA VAL A 24 12.88 -15.73 -32.82
C VAL A 24 11.52 -15.05 -32.72
N LEU A 25 10.43 -15.71 -33.17
CA LEU A 25 9.08 -15.19 -33.04
C LEU A 25 8.70 -15.00 -31.55
N GLY A 26 8.99 -15.97 -30.71
CA GLY A 26 8.74 -15.88 -29.28
C GLY A 26 9.48 -14.72 -28.61
N LEU A 27 10.74 -14.49 -28.99
CA LEU A 27 11.55 -13.38 -28.48
C LEU A 27 10.98 -12.01 -28.94
N ILE A 28 10.53 -11.91 -30.19
CA ILE A 28 9.89 -10.68 -30.70
C ILE A 28 8.58 -10.42 -29.94
N VAL A 29 7.71 -11.39 -29.83
CA VAL A 29 6.43 -11.28 -29.08
C VAL A 29 6.68 -10.92 -27.64
N PHE A 30 7.65 -11.60 -27.00
CA PHE A 30 8.05 -11.27 -25.62
C PHE A 30 8.57 -9.84 -25.49
N GLY A 31 9.40 -9.37 -26.44
CA GLY A 31 9.91 -8.01 -26.48
C GLY A 31 8.80 -6.96 -26.59
N ILE A 32 7.80 -7.22 -27.45
CA ILE A 32 6.62 -6.34 -27.58
C ILE A 32 5.81 -6.33 -26.27
N ILE A 33 5.53 -7.49 -25.69
CA ILE A 33 4.81 -7.59 -24.42
C ILE A 33 5.57 -6.87 -23.31
N ALA A 34 6.88 -7.08 -23.22
CA ALA A 34 7.73 -6.42 -22.23
C ALA A 34 7.75 -4.89 -22.39
N ALA A 35 7.81 -4.39 -23.64
CA ALA A 35 7.76 -2.96 -23.92
C ALA A 35 6.41 -2.35 -23.53
N VAL A 36 5.31 -3.01 -23.86
CA VAL A 36 3.96 -2.59 -23.46
C VAL A 36 3.83 -2.64 -21.93
N ALA A 37 4.24 -3.75 -21.30
CA ALA A 37 4.21 -3.90 -19.85
C ALA A 37 5.03 -2.83 -19.12
N TYR A 38 6.20 -2.45 -19.66
CA TYR A 38 7.03 -1.39 -19.09
C TYR A 38 6.33 -0.03 -19.08
N VAL A 39 5.67 0.35 -20.20
CA VAL A 39 4.94 1.62 -20.29
C VAL A 39 3.72 1.65 -19.37
N PHE A 40 3.02 0.52 -19.26
CA PHE A 40 1.82 0.41 -18.40
C PHE A 40 2.10 -0.10 -16.99
N LEU A 41 3.36 -0.40 -16.66
CA LEU A 41 3.76 -0.96 -15.37
C LEU A 41 3.18 -0.21 -14.16
N PRO A 42 3.24 1.14 -14.10
CA PRO A 42 2.67 1.89 -12.98
C PRO A 42 1.19 1.58 -12.73
N TRP A 43 0.44 1.48 -13.81
CA TRP A 43 -1.01 1.29 -13.77
C TRP A 43 -1.40 -0.16 -13.54
N VAL A 44 -0.61 -1.10 -14.05
CA VAL A 44 -0.77 -2.54 -13.76
C VAL A 44 -0.50 -2.81 -12.29
N VAL A 45 0.57 -2.25 -11.73
CA VAL A 45 0.91 -2.38 -10.31
C VAL A 45 -0.17 -1.77 -9.43
N PHE A 46 -0.68 -0.59 -9.82
CA PHE A 46 -1.79 0.04 -9.10
C PHE A 46 -3.09 -0.78 -9.21
N GLY A 47 -3.41 -1.35 -10.38
CA GLY A 47 -4.55 -2.23 -10.56
C GLY A 47 -4.45 -3.51 -9.72
N LEU A 48 -3.26 -4.09 -9.62
CA LEU A 48 -2.98 -5.23 -8.75
C LEU A 48 -3.13 -4.87 -7.26
N PHE A 49 -2.63 -3.70 -6.86
CA PHE A 49 -2.87 -3.17 -5.51
C PHE A 49 -4.37 -3.06 -5.20
N VAL A 50 -5.13 -2.43 -6.09
CA VAL A 50 -6.59 -2.29 -5.94
C VAL A 50 -7.28 -3.65 -5.84
N TYR A 51 -6.86 -4.62 -6.66
CA TYR A 51 -7.36 -6.00 -6.59
C TYR A 51 -7.15 -6.61 -5.20
N TYR A 52 -5.93 -6.56 -4.63
CA TYR A 52 -5.66 -7.13 -3.31
C TYR A 52 -6.41 -6.40 -2.19
N VAL A 53 -6.58 -5.09 -2.28
CA VAL A 53 -7.37 -4.32 -1.31
C VAL A 53 -8.86 -4.67 -1.39
N ALA A 54 -9.38 -4.86 -2.60
CA ALA A 54 -10.80 -5.14 -2.83
C ALA A 54 -11.16 -6.63 -2.62
N ARG A 55 -10.22 -7.55 -2.77
CA ARG A 55 -10.43 -8.99 -2.73
C ARG A 55 -11.13 -9.50 -1.45
N PRO A 56 -10.72 -9.13 -0.23
CA PRO A 56 -11.43 -9.53 0.99
C PRO A 56 -12.85 -8.98 1.06
N ILE A 57 -13.05 -7.73 0.60
CA ILE A 57 -14.36 -7.08 0.53
C ILE A 57 -15.24 -7.83 -0.47
N ASN A 58 -14.71 -8.16 -1.66
CA ASN A 58 -15.40 -8.92 -2.68
C ASN A 58 -15.82 -10.32 -2.19
N ARG A 59 -14.94 -11.01 -1.46
CA ARG A 59 -15.25 -12.30 -0.85
C ARG A 59 -16.36 -12.20 0.20
N TYR A 60 -16.39 -11.13 0.98
CA TYR A 60 -17.46 -10.87 1.95
C TYR A 60 -18.79 -10.54 1.26
N LEU A 61 -18.77 -9.65 0.28
CA LEU A 61 -19.97 -9.27 -0.49
C LEU A 61 -20.50 -10.44 -1.33
N GLY A 62 -19.63 -11.23 -1.95
CA GLY A 62 -20.00 -12.38 -2.77
C GLY A 62 -20.75 -13.49 -2.02
N ARG A 63 -20.61 -13.53 -0.68
CA ARG A 63 -21.42 -14.43 0.17
C ARG A 63 -22.86 -13.94 0.36
N ARG A 64 -23.11 -12.64 0.17
CA ARG A 64 -24.42 -11.99 0.40
C ARG A 64 -25.13 -11.58 -0.89
N ILE A 65 -24.39 -11.31 -1.95
CA ILE A 65 -24.89 -10.76 -3.21
C ILE A 65 -24.78 -11.84 -4.30
N LYS A 66 -25.88 -12.16 -4.95
CA LYS A 66 -25.90 -13.07 -6.09
C LYS A 66 -25.37 -12.32 -7.33
N GLY A 67 -24.20 -12.72 -7.82
CA GLY A 67 -23.58 -12.17 -9.04
C GLY A 67 -22.15 -11.71 -8.82
N LYS A 68 -21.19 -12.42 -9.44
CA LYS A 68 -19.74 -12.13 -9.31
C LYS A 68 -19.39 -10.70 -9.76
N ASN A 69 -19.95 -10.26 -10.89
CA ASN A 69 -19.70 -8.94 -11.44
C ASN A 69 -20.23 -7.82 -10.54
N LEU A 70 -21.41 -8.01 -9.95
CA LEU A 70 -22.00 -7.01 -9.05
C LEU A 70 -21.20 -6.90 -7.73
N SER A 71 -20.78 -8.03 -7.17
CA SER A 71 -19.94 -8.06 -5.98
C SER A 71 -18.60 -7.36 -6.22
N ALA A 72 -17.93 -7.64 -7.35
CA ALA A 72 -16.67 -7.00 -7.72
C ALA A 72 -16.84 -5.48 -7.93
N ALA A 73 -17.87 -5.07 -8.67
CA ALA A 73 -18.16 -3.65 -8.90
C ALA A 73 -18.44 -2.91 -7.59
N LEU A 74 -19.28 -3.45 -6.70
CA LEU A 74 -19.57 -2.84 -5.41
C LEU A 74 -18.34 -2.76 -4.50
N SER A 75 -17.47 -3.77 -4.55
CA SER A 75 -16.22 -3.76 -3.77
C SER A 75 -15.28 -2.64 -4.22
N LEU A 76 -15.18 -2.41 -5.54
CA LEU A 76 -14.40 -1.30 -6.08
C LEU A 76 -15.04 0.05 -5.75
N VAL A 77 -16.35 0.18 -5.89
CA VAL A 77 -17.07 1.41 -5.55
C VAL A 77 -16.86 1.77 -4.08
N LEU A 78 -16.91 0.78 -3.17
CA LEU A 78 -16.69 1.00 -1.74
C LEU A 78 -15.29 1.53 -1.42
N ILE A 79 -14.28 1.22 -2.25
CA ILE A 79 -12.92 1.74 -2.10
C ILE A 79 -12.77 3.08 -2.82
N VAL A 80 -13.26 3.18 -4.05
CA VAL A 80 -13.05 4.35 -4.92
C VAL A 80 -13.83 5.56 -4.41
N VAL A 81 -15.08 5.38 -3.96
CA VAL A 81 -15.93 6.49 -3.52
C VAL A 81 -15.31 7.28 -2.35
N PRO A 82 -14.83 6.65 -1.25
CA PRO A 82 -14.16 7.40 -0.20
C PRO A 82 -12.92 8.16 -0.67
N VAL A 83 -12.14 7.57 -1.58
CA VAL A 83 -10.94 8.20 -2.15
C VAL A 83 -11.31 9.41 -3.01
N VAL A 84 -12.32 9.29 -3.88
CA VAL A 84 -12.79 10.38 -4.74
C VAL A 84 -13.39 11.50 -3.92
N LEU A 85 -14.22 11.19 -2.92
CA LEU A 85 -14.78 12.17 -2.01
C LEU A 85 -13.68 12.94 -1.26
N PHE A 86 -12.68 12.21 -0.78
CA PHE A 86 -11.52 12.82 -0.13
C PHE A 86 -10.78 13.79 -1.06
N LEU A 87 -10.43 13.31 -2.27
CA LEU A 87 -9.76 14.16 -3.26
C LEU A 87 -10.61 15.38 -3.62
N GLY A 88 -11.94 15.24 -3.75
CA GLY A 88 -12.85 16.34 -3.99
C GLY A 88 -12.81 17.40 -2.89
N VAL A 89 -12.86 16.98 -1.62
CA VAL A 89 -12.74 17.88 -0.47
C VAL A 89 -11.34 18.51 -0.43
N PHE A 90 -10.29 17.73 -0.64
CA PHE A 90 -8.92 18.25 -0.68
C PHE A 90 -8.74 19.35 -1.74
N PHE A 91 -9.16 19.09 -2.98
CA PHE A 91 -9.07 20.08 -4.06
C PHE A 91 -9.94 21.31 -3.79
N SER A 92 -11.13 21.14 -3.23
CA SER A 92 -11.99 22.25 -2.85
C SER A 92 -11.31 23.20 -1.84
N ILE A 93 -10.70 22.62 -0.79
CA ILE A 93 -9.95 23.39 0.22
C ILE A 93 -8.71 24.03 -0.40
N ALA A 94 -7.95 23.29 -1.21
CA ALA A 94 -6.73 23.78 -1.88
C ALA A 94 -7.05 24.97 -2.81
N ILE A 95 -8.10 24.86 -3.62
CA ILE A 95 -8.55 25.93 -4.51
C ILE A 95 -9.00 27.16 -3.68
N GLY A 96 -9.76 26.94 -2.61
CA GLY A 96 -10.19 28.03 -1.72
C GLY A 96 -9.01 28.76 -1.07
N GLN A 97 -8.00 28.04 -0.62
CA GLN A 97 -6.78 28.63 -0.05
C GLN A 97 -5.93 29.33 -1.11
N LEU A 98 -5.83 28.78 -2.32
CA LEU A 98 -5.14 29.44 -3.43
C LEU A 98 -5.83 30.74 -3.83
N ALA A 99 -7.15 30.75 -3.90
CA ALA A 99 -7.95 31.95 -4.17
C ALA A 99 -7.77 33.00 -3.06
N ALA A 100 -7.78 32.56 -1.79
CA ALA A 100 -7.52 33.47 -0.67
C ALA A 100 -6.10 34.04 -0.72
N PHE A 101 -5.08 33.24 -1.06
CA PHE A 101 -3.70 33.69 -1.23
C PHE A 101 -3.57 34.67 -2.41
N ALA A 102 -4.23 34.40 -3.55
CA ALA A 102 -4.20 35.27 -4.72
C ALA A 102 -4.72 36.70 -4.43
N ASN A 103 -5.56 36.85 -3.41
CA ASN A 103 -6.10 38.16 -2.97
C ASN A 103 -5.22 38.83 -1.89
N THR A 104 -4.02 38.34 -1.60
CA THR A 104 -3.13 38.94 -0.62
C THR A 104 -2.09 39.86 -1.27
N ASP A 105 -1.62 40.86 -0.53
CA ASP A 105 -0.53 41.73 -0.96
C ASP A 105 0.75 40.94 -1.28
N ALA A 106 0.92 39.78 -0.66
CA ALA A 106 2.04 38.87 -0.92
C ALA A 106 1.98 38.29 -2.33
N ALA A 107 0.82 37.90 -2.81
CA ALA A 107 0.64 37.42 -4.19
C ALA A 107 0.91 38.53 -5.20
N THR A 108 0.40 39.75 -4.94
CA THR A 108 0.65 40.91 -5.78
C THR A 108 2.15 41.26 -5.87
N ARG A 109 2.90 41.11 -4.78
CA ARG A 109 4.35 41.31 -4.77
C ARG A 109 5.13 40.23 -5.51
N LEU A 110 4.66 38.98 -5.48
CA LEU A 110 5.35 37.84 -6.12
C LEU A 110 5.02 37.73 -7.63
N PHE A 111 3.77 37.99 -8.00
CA PHE A 111 3.27 37.76 -9.37
C PHE A 111 3.07 39.06 -10.17
N GLY A 112 3.32 40.21 -9.54
CA GLY A 112 2.96 41.52 -10.11
C GLY A 112 1.46 41.78 -10.02
N GLU A 113 1.05 43.01 -10.33
CA GLU A 113 -0.38 43.31 -10.42
C GLU A 113 -0.98 42.42 -11.53
N LEU A 114 -1.77 41.45 -11.13
CA LEU A 114 -2.68 40.80 -12.06
C LEU A 114 -3.53 41.92 -12.66
N PRO A 115 -3.58 42.10 -13.96
CA PRO A 115 -4.32 43.19 -14.56
C PRO A 115 -5.78 43.06 -14.11
N THR A 116 -6.17 43.90 -13.15
CA THR A 116 -7.56 44.17 -12.87
C THR A 116 -8.06 44.88 -14.11
N THR A 117 -8.41 44.11 -15.14
CA THR A 117 -9.08 44.62 -16.30
C THR A 117 -10.44 45.15 -15.85
N THR A 118 -10.52 46.43 -15.59
CA THR A 118 -11.78 47.15 -15.70
C THR A 118 -12.35 46.77 -17.06
N ILE A 119 -13.38 45.95 -17.09
CA ILE A 119 -14.05 45.50 -18.30
C ILE A 119 -14.49 46.77 -19.04
N PRO A 120 -13.91 47.13 -20.20
CA PRO A 120 -14.33 48.30 -20.92
C PRO A 120 -15.78 48.14 -21.35
N ASN A 121 -16.58 49.16 -21.18
CA ASN A 121 -18.00 49.14 -21.59
C ASN A 121 -18.18 49.22 -23.13
N ASP A 122 -17.11 49.44 -23.88
CA ASP A 122 -17.14 49.54 -25.36
C ASP A 122 -16.75 48.17 -25.98
N PRO A 123 -17.60 47.56 -26.84
CA PRO A 123 -17.36 46.29 -27.49
C PRO A 123 -16.07 46.23 -28.30
N ASN A 124 -15.66 47.35 -28.95
CA ASN A 124 -14.45 47.40 -29.74
C ASN A 124 -13.18 47.40 -28.85
N GLN A 125 -13.23 48.07 -27.71
CA GLN A 125 -12.15 48.07 -26.74
C GLN A 125 -12.03 46.70 -26.02
N LEU A 126 -13.14 45.99 -25.89
CA LEU A 126 -13.16 44.61 -25.37
C LEU A 126 -12.41 43.67 -26.29
N LEU A 127 -12.61 43.76 -27.63
CA LEU A 127 -11.94 42.94 -28.60
C LEU A 127 -10.44 43.26 -28.68
N ASP A 128 -10.05 44.54 -28.68
CA ASP A 128 -8.63 44.94 -28.68
C ASP A 128 -7.93 44.55 -27.35
N THR A 129 -8.59 44.75 -26.24
CA THR A 129 -8.07 44.33 -24.90
C THR A 129 -7.95 42.82 -24.81
N ALA A 130 -8.90 42.07 -25.34
CA ALA A 130 -8.85 40.61 -25.38
C ALA A 130 -7.72 40.09 -26.28
N THR A 131 -7.59 40.63 -27.47
CA THR A 131 -6.53 40.21 -28.41
C THR A 131 -5.14 40.56 -27.91
N THR A 132 -4.92 41.76 -27.37
CA THR A 132 -3.63 42.18 -26.81
C THR A 132 -3.30 41.42 -25.53
N THR A 133 -4.29 41.08 -24.70
CA THR A 133 -4.11 40.31 -23.50
C THR A 133 -3.77 38.85 -23.83
N LEU A 134 -4.42 38.22 -24.79
CA LEU A 134 -4.13 36.87 -25.25
C LEU A 134 -2.75 36.74 -25.91
N GLN A 135 -2.21 37.83 -26.46
CA GLN A 135 -0.86 37.86 -27.07
C GLN A 135 0.26 38.06 -26.04
N LYS A 136 -0.06 38.41 -24.81
CA LYS A 136 0.97 38.54 -23.76
C LYS A 136 1.63 37.19 -23.46
N PRO A 137 2.96 37.11 -23.39
CA PRO A 137 3.68 35.85 -23.12
C PRO A 137 3.26 35.20 -21.82
N SER A 138 2.92 35.99 -20.80
CA SER A 138 2.42 35.51 -19.51
C SER A 138 1.04 34.83 -19.61
N VAL A 139 0.14 35.32 -20.46
CA VAL A 139 -1.16 34.71 -20.71
C VAL A 139 -1.04 33.44 -21.53
N GLN A 140 -0.17 33.45 -22.54
CA GLN A 140 0.12 32.25 -23.35
C GLN A 140 0.75 31.15 -22.51
N SER A 141 1.71 31.48 -21.64
CA SER A 141 2.30 30.50 -20.73
C SER A 141 1.28 29.94 -19.71
N ALA A 142 0.39 30.80 -19.19
CA ALA A 142 -0.70 30.36 -18.32
C ALA A 142 -1.71 29.47 -19.05
N LEU A 143 -2.04 29.80 -20.30
CA LEU A 143 -2.93 28.97 -21.13
C LEU A 143 -2.32 27.60 -21.45
N THR A 144 -1.02 27.58 -21.80
CA THR A 144 -0.27 26.34 -22.04
C THR A 144 -0.18 25.49 -20.77
N ALA A 145 0.09 26.12 -19.62
CA ALA A 145 0.09 25.44 -18.34
C ALA A 145 -1.30 24.87 -17.97
N ALA A 146 -2.37 25.62 -18.23
CA ALA A 146 -3.74 25.16 -18.02
C ALA A 146 -4.10 23.98 -18.94
N GLN A 147 -3.71 24.03 -20.22
CA GLN A 147 -3.91 22.93 -21.17
C GLN A 147 -3.11 21.68 -20.74
N ALA A 148 -1.84 21.85 -20.35
CA ALA A 148 -1.02 20.75 -19.83
C ALA A 148 -1.63 20.14 -18.55
N PHE A 149 -2.16 20.96 -17.66
CA PHE A 149 -2.83 20.52 -16.43
C PHE A 149 -4.10 19.72 -16.74
N VAL A 150 -4.98 20.25 -17.61
CA VAL A 150 -6.22 19.57 -18.01
C VAL A 150 -5.90 18.27 -18.76
N GLY A 151 -4.93 18.28 -19.67
CA GLY A 151 -4.47 17.10 -20.40
C GLY A 151 -3.85 16.05 -19.45
N GLY A 152 -3.08 16.51 -18.47
CA GLY A 152 -2.52 15.65 -17.42
C GLY A 152 -3.60 14.98 -16.56
N ILE A 153 -4.64 15.74 -16.17
CA ILE A 153 -5.79 15.18 -15.42
C ILE A 153 -6.53 14.16 -16.30
N ALA A 154 -6.84 14.49 -17.54
CA ALA A 154 -7.59 13.61 -18.43
C ALA A 154 -6.84 12.28 -18.65
N SER A 155 -5.53 12.32 -18.91
CA SER A 155 -4.71 11.12 -19.06
C SER A 155 -4.64 10.31 -17.75
N SER A 156 -4.51 10.97 -16.61
CA SER A 156 -4.48 10.30 -15.30
C SER A 156 -5.80 9.61 -14.97
N VAL A 157 -6.94 10.26 -15.27
CA VAL A 157 -8.28 9.66 -15.09
C VAL A 157 -8.46 8.44 -15.99
N PHE A 158 -8.02 8.52 -17.26
CA PHE A 158 -8.09 7.40 -18.19
C PHE A 158 -7.25 6.21 -17.70
N MET A 159 -6.03 6.46 -17.26
CA MET A 159 -5.15 5.43 -16.75
C MET A 159 -5.66 4.81 -15.42
N LEU A 160 -6.21 5.67 -14.53
CA LEU A 160 -6.88 5.19 -13.33
C LEU A 160 -8.06 4.28 -13.68
N PHE A 161 -8.87 4.65 -14.67
CA PHE A 161 -9.96 3.81 -15.17
C PHE A 161 -9.44 2.46 -15.67
N LEU A 162 -8.36 2.42 -16.44
CA LEU A 162 -7.75 1.17 -16.90
C LEU A 162 -7.25 0.31 -15.72
N SER A 163 -6.66 0.92 -14.72
CA SER A 163 -6.21 0.20 -13.51
C SER A 163 -7.39 -0.39 -12.72
N LEU A 164 -8.48 0.37 -12.57
CA LEU A 164 -9.70 -0.11 -11.93
C LEU A 164 -10.37 -1.22 -12.73
N LEU A 165 -10.35 -1.10 -14.06
CA LEU A 165 -10.86 -2.13 -14.97
C LEU A 165 -10.03 -3.42 -14.85
N LEU A 166 -8.70 -3.31 -14.78
CA LEU A 166 -7.82 -4.45 -14.51
C LEU A 166 -8.17 -5.10 -13.15
N GLY A 167 -8.25 -4.31 -12.09
CA GLY A 167 -8.64 -4.79 -10.76
C GLY A 167 -10.02 -5.47 -10.76
N PHE A 168 -10.98 -4.92 -11.50
CA PHE A 168 -12.31 -5.51 -11.67
C PHE A 168 -12.24 -6.90 -12.33
N PHE A 169 -11.53 -7.01 -13.45
CA PHE A 169 -11.40 -8.31 -14.14
C PHE A 169 -10.63 -9.33 -13.29
N LEU A 170 -9.59 -8.90 -12.58
CA LEU A 170 -8.90 -9.78 -11.64
C LEU A 170 -9.84 -10.29 -10.52
N LEU A 171 -10.72 -9.43 -9.99
CA LEU A 171 -11.70 -9.84 -8.97
C LEU A 171 -12.77 -10.79 -9.49
N VAL A 172 -13.25 -10.59 -10.72
CA VAL A 172 -14.26 -11.44 -11.35
C VAL A 172 -13.71 -12.82 -11.72
N GLU A 173 -12.47 -12.85 -12.23
CA GLU A 173 -11.82 -14.04 -12.77
C GLU A 173 -10.80 -14.68 -11.79
N ASP A 174 -10.73 -14.21 -10.52
CA ASP A 174 -9.78 -14.68 -9.49
C ASP A 174 -9.64 -16.21 -9.46
N GLU A 175 -10.74 -16.92 -9.29
CA GLU A 175 -10.75 -18.40 -9.21
C GLU A 175 -10.37 -19.08 -10.53
N ARG A 176 -10.73 -18.47 -11.66
CA ARG A 176 -10.45 -19.03 -12.98
C ARG A 176 -8.98 -18.87 -13.34
N LEU A 177 -8.42 -17.69 -13.06
CA LEU A 177 -7.00 -17.41 -13.27
C LEU A 177 -6.13 -18.30 -12.38
N ALA A 178 -6.51 -18.47 -11.10
CA ALA A 178 -5.80 -19.34 -10.18
C ALA A 178 -5.81 -20.81 -10.65
N ARG A 179 -6.96 -21.32 -11.11
CA ARG A 179 -7.06 -22.69 -11.65
C ARG A 179 -6.27 -22.85 -12.94
N TRP A 180 -6.43 -21.92 -13.89
CA TRP A 180 -5.68 -21.95 -15.14
C TRP A 180 -4.17 -21.93 -14.91
N GLY A 181 -3.70 -21.10 -13.98
CA GLY A 181 -2.29 -21.04 -13.60
C GLY A 181 -1.81 -22.38 -13.05
N LYS A 182 -2.56 -23.01 -12.14
CA LYS A 182 -2.22 -24.32 -11.58
C LYS A 182 -2.19 -25.41 -12.65
N GLU A 183 -3.18 -25.47 -13.53
CA GLU A 183 -3.29 -26.53 -14.53
C GLU A 183 -2.32 -26.39 -15.71
N GLN A 184 -2.10 -25.15 -16.19
CA GLN A 184 -1.36 -24.91 -17.43
C GLN A 184 0.10 -24.52 -17.24
N LEU A 185 0.42 -23.81 -16.13
CA LEU A 185 1.76 -23.30 -15.89
C LEU A 185 2.54 -24.13 -14.87
N LEU A 186 1.87 -24.65 -13.85
CA LEU A 186 2.51 -25.32 -12.73
C LEU A 186 2.54 -26.85 -12.90
N GLY A 187 1.50 -27.45 -13.52
CA GLY A 187 1.37 -28.90 -13.60
C GLY A 187 1.39 -29.53 -12.20
N ASP A 188 2.23 -30.54 -12.02
CA ASP A 188 2.39 -31.24 -10.73
C ASP A 188 3.51 -30.66 -9.84
N ASP A 189 4.06 -29.46 -10.18
CA ASP A 189 5.12 -28.83 -9.40
C ASP A 189 4.57 -28.20 -8.12
N GLN A 190 4.60 -28.99 -7.04
CA GLN A 190 4.11 -28.60 -5.72
C GLN A 190 4.94 -27.44 -5.15
N GLU A 191 6.26 -27.46 -5.34
CA GLU A 191 7.19 -26.47 -4.77
C GLU A 191 6.91 -25.07 -5.31
N PHE A 192 6.67 -24.98 -6.60
CA PHE A 192 6.33 -23.70 -7.23
C PHE A 192 4.92 -23.22 -6.86
N THR A 193 3.98 -24.16 -6.66
CA THR A 193 2.63 -23.86 -6.18
C THR A 193 2.68 -23.24 -4.77
N ASP A 194 3.42 -23.84 -3.86
CA ASP A 194 3.59 -23.36 -2.48
C ASP A 194 4.21 -21.97 -2.44
N TYR A 195 5.20 -21.72 -3.29
CA TYR A 195 5.79 -20.38 -3.43
C TYR A 195 4.79 -19.34 -3.88
N LEU A 196 4.00 -19.61 -4.92
CA LEU A 196 2.98 -18.67 -5.40
C LEU A 196 1.87 -18.43 -4.38
N GLU A 197 1.43 -19.44 -3.65
CA GLU A 197 0.46 -19.29 -2.57
C GLU A 197 1.03 -18.44 -1.42
N ALA A 198 2.29 -18.60 -1.08
CA ALA A 198 2.96 -17.76 -0.09
C ALA A 198 3.09 -16.31 -0.55
N VAL A 199 3.40 -16.06 -1.83
CA VAL A 199 3.41 -14.71 -2.42
C VAL A 199 2.02 -14.10 -2.39
N ASP A 200 0.97 -14.82 -2.80
CA ASP A 200 -0.43 -14.34 -2.79
C ASP A 200 -0.88 -13.96 -1.37
N ALA A 201 -0.61 -14.82 -0.40
CA ALA A 201 -0.91 -14.56 1.01
C ALA A 201 -0.13 -13.34 1.54
N GLY A 202 1.14 -13.21 1.18
CA GLY A 202 1.98 -12.08 1.53
C GLY A 202 1.48 -10.75 0.97
N LEU A 203 1.12 -10.71 -0.31
CA LEU A 203 0.58 -9.52 -0.97
C LEU A 203 -0.78 -9.12 -0.37
N ASN A 204 -1.65 -10.10 -0.11
CA ASN A 204 -2.92 -9.84 0.55
C ASN A 204 -2.73 -9.24 1.96
N SER A 205 -1.79 -9.79 2.74
CA SER A 205 -1.47 -9.30 4.09
C SER A 205 -0.96 -7.86 4.06
N ILE A 206 -0.03 -7.54 3.16
CA ILE A 206 0.54 -6.19 3.06
C ILE A 206 -0.48 -5.20 2.50
N TYR A 207 -1.03 -5.45 1.33
CA TYR A 207 -1.87 -4.45 0.68
C TYR A 207 -3.18 -4.20 1.43
N PHE A 208 -3.90 -5.27 1.78
CA PHE A 208 -5.14 -5.12 2.53
C PHE A 208 -4.89 -4.66 3.98
N GLY A 209 -3.94 -5.29 4.68
CA GLY A 209 -3.65 -4.99 6.08
C GLY A 209 -3.18 -3.56 6.30
N TYR A 210 -2.27 -3.05 5.45
CA TYR A 210 -1.83 -1.65 5.55
C TYR A 210 -2.91 -0.67 5.15
N THR A 211 -3.67 -0.95 4.09
CA THR A 211 -4.79 -0.09 3.69
C THR A 211 -5.83 0.01 4.81
N LEU A 212 -6.20 -1.12 5.40
CA LEU A 212 -7.13 -1.14 6.54
C LEU A 212 -6.57 -0.36 7.74
N THR A 213 -5.28 -0.50 8.02
CA THR A 213 -4.60 0.27 9.08
C THR A 213 -4.67 1.76 8.81
N ILE A 214 -4.43 2.21 7.57
CA ILE A 214 -4.54 3.62 7.16
C ILE A 214 -5.95 4.14 7.41
N PHE A 215 -6.99 3.41 6.97
CA PHE A 215 -8.39 3.81 7.19
C PHE A 215 -8.75 3.91 8.67
N VAL A 216 -8.35 2.94 9.49
CA VAL A 216 -8.59 2.98 10.94
C VAL A 216 -7.90 4.18 11.57
N ILE A 217 -6.65 4.48 11.19
CA ILE A 217 -5.93 5.64 11.71
C ILE A 217 -6.58 6.94 11.25
N MET A 218 -7.02 7.04 10.01
CA MET A 218 -7.77 8.22 9.51
C MET A 218 -9.01 8.50 10.37
N ILE A 219 -9.82 7.47 10.63
CA ILE A 219 -11.03 7.61 11.43
C ILE A 219 -10.69 8.03 12.87
N LEU A 220 -9.73 7.34 13.50
CA LEU A 220 -9.34 7.62 14.88
C LEU A 220 -8.73 9.02 15.03
N THR A 221 -7.86 9.43 14.12
CA THR A 221 -7.29 10.79 14.15
C THR A 221 -8.32 11.84 13.86
N ALA A 222 -9.30 11.61 12.97
CA ALA A 222 -10.40 12.53 12.75
C ALA A 222 -11.21 12.74 14.04
N VAL A 223 -11.54 11.65 14.74
CA VAL A 223 -12.24 11.73 16.03
C VAL A 223 -11.41 12.48 17.07
N ILE A 224 -10.12 12.14 17.20
CA ILE A 224 -9.24 12.76 18.20
C ILE A 224 -9.04 14.25 17.90
N TYR A 225 -8.81 14.66 16.66
CA TYR A 225 -8.62 16.06 16.30
C TYR A 225 -9.88 16.90 16.58
N ASN A 226 -11.07 16.35 16.31
CA ASN A 226 -12.31 17.03 16.67
C ASN A 226 -12.54 17.06 18.19
N LEU A 227 -12.13 16.02 18.91
CA LEU A 227 -12.19 16.01 20.37
C LEU A 227 -11.24 17.06 20.98
N PHE A 228 -10.04 17.20 20.45
CA PHE A 228 -9.14 18.29 20.86
C PHE A 228 -9.78 19.65 20.59
N ASN A 229 -10.42 19.87 19.43
CA ASN A 229 -11.10 21.12 19.14
C ASN A 229 -12.25 21.45 20.12
N LEU A 230 -12.88 20.42 20.71
CA LEU A 230 -13.91 20.63 21.73
C LEU A 230 -13.34 21.24 23.02
N PHE A 231 -12.08 20.93 23.35
CA PHE A 231 -11.39 21.43 24.54
C PHE A 231 -10.40 22.57 24.23
N ALA A 232 -10.44 23.10 23.02
CA ALA A 232 -9.49 24.11 22.57
C ALA A 232 -9.72 25.45 23.32
N PRO A 233 -8.68 26.06 23.87
CA PRO A 233 -8.79 27.36 24.51
C PRO A 233 -8.99 28.47 23.47
N GLY A 234 -10.07 29.21 23.60
CA GLY A 234 -10.38 30.35 22.71
C GLY A 234 -10.54 29.95 21.23
N SER A 235 -9.73 30.54 20.37
CA SER A 235 -9.75 30.32 18.91
C SER A 235 -8.65 29.42 18.39
N LEU A 236 -7.97 28.65 19.25
CA LEU A 236 -6.86 27.74 18.89
C LEU A 236 -7.38 26.40 18.34
N LEU A 237 -8.16 26.46 17.26
CA LEU A 237 -8.72 25.26 16.63
C LEU A 237 -7.73 24.64 15.65
N ILE A 238 -7.68 23.32 15.62
CA ILE A 238 -7.05 22.53 14.54
C ILE A 238 -7.88 22.77 13.27
N PRO A 239 -7.33 23.37 12.21
CA PRO A 239 -8.08 23.63 10.99
C PRO A 239 -8.31 22.33 10.21
N ALA A 240 -9.40 22.25 9.44
CA ALA A 240 -9.66 21.16 8.50
C ALA A 240 -9.35 19.76 9.07
N THR A 241 -9.89 19.44 10.24
CA THR A 241 -9.57 18.22 11.01
C THR A 241 -9.66 16.93 10.20
N ILE A 242 -10.67 16.81 9.31
CA ILE A 242 -10.85 15.65 8.45
C ILE A 242 -9.71 15.54 7.44
N LEU A 243 -9.32 16.66 6.82
CA LEU A 243 -8.19 16.70 5.88
C LEU A 243 -6.88 16.29 6.55
N LEU A 244 -6.58 16.88 7.71
CA LEU A 244 -5.39 16.56 8.48
C LEU A 244 -5.38 15.10 8.96
N ALA A 245 -6.52 14.55 9.32
CA ALA A 245 -6.66 13.14 9.68
C ALA A 245 -6.34 12.22 8.50
N VAL A 246 -6.80 12.55 7.30
CA VAL A 246 -6.47 11.76 6.10
C VAL A 246 -4.99 11.89 5.76
N ILE A 247 -4.42 13.09 5.81
CA ILE A 247 -2.97 13.29 5.64
C ILE A 247 -2.20 12.43 6.66
N THR A 248 -2.60 12.42 7.92
CA THR A 248 -2.01 11.59 8.97
C THR A 248 -2.08 10.09 8.62
N GLY A 249 -3.23 9.64 8.12
CA GLY A 249 -3.41 8.27 7.67
C GLY A 249 -2.48 7.91 6.51
N ILE A 250 -2.37 8.75 5.48
CA ILE A 250 -1.47 8.55 4.34
C ILE A 250 0.00 8.53 4.80
N PHE A 251 0.39 9.46 5.66
CA PHE A 251 1.74 9.50 6.22
C PHE A 251 2.08 8.28 7.10
N THR A 252 1.08 7.49 7.49
CA THR A 252 1.29 6.19 8.17
C THR A 252 2.02 5.17 7.28
N LEU A 253 2.01 5.33 5.95
CA LEU A 253 2.81 4.53 5.02
C LEU A 253 4.31 4.66 5.29
N VAL A 254 4.76 5.81 5.82
CA VAL A 254 6.13 6.01 6.26
C VAL A 254 6.23 5.64 7.76
N PRO A 255 6.72 4.44 8.10
CA PRO A 255 6.79 3.99 9.48
C PRO A 255 7.68 4.89 10.34
N LEU A 256 7.37 4.98 11.63
CA LEU A 256 8.08 5.71 12.68
C LEU A 256 8.01 7.25 12.58
N VAL A 257 8.19 7.84 11.41
CA VAL A 257 8.36 9.30 11.24
C VAL A 257 7.14 9.97 10.64
N GLY A 258 6.43 9.30 9.73
CA GLY A 258 5.41 9.95 8.90
C GLY A 258 4.35 10.70 9.69
N ARG A 259 3.70 10.06 10.64
CA ARG A 259 2.66 10.69 11.47
C ARG A 259 3.19 11.80 12.37
N SER A 260 4.39 11.60 12.94
CA SER A 260 5.00 12.57 13.84
C SER A 260 5.26 13.91 13.15
N VAL A 261 5.59 13.91 11.85
CA VAL A 261 5.72 15.12 11.04
C VAL A 261 4.41 15.90 10.99
N VAL A 262 3.28 15.22 10.80
CA VAL A 262 1.96 15.86 10.77
C VAL A 262 1.59 16.41 12.14
N TYR A 263 1.81 15.64 13.21
CA TYR A 263 1.55 16.12 14.57
C TYR A 263 2.38 17.33 14.93
N PHE A 264 3.67 17.32 14.54
CA PHE A 264 4.55 18.45 14.74
C PHE A 264 4.08 19.70 13.98
N ALA A 265 3.68 19.55 12.72
CA ALA A 265 3.17 20.64 11.92
C ALA A 265 1.88 21.25 12.54
N ILE A 266 0.94 20.40 13.00
CA ILE A 266 -0.27 20.86 13.70
C ILE A 266 0.09 21.56 15.01
N ALA A 267 0.96 20.97 15.82
CA ALA A 267 1.39 21.55 17.09
C ALA A 267 2.12 22.90 16.90
N ALA A 268 2.97 23.00 15.89
CA ALA A 268 3.66 24.23 15.54
C ALA A 268 2.67 25.33 15.10
N PHE A 269 1.69 24.98 14.27
CA PHE A 269 0.63 25.91 13.85
C PHE A 269 -0.16 26.43 15.05
N LEU A 270 -0.58 25.55 15.96
CA LEU A 270 -1.30 25.94 17.18
C LEU A 270 -0.43 26.76 18.12
N ALA A 271 0.85 26.44 18.26
CA ALA A 271 1.80 27.18 19.10
C ALA A 271 2.02 28.61 18.58
N LEU A 272 2.18 28.78 17.27
CA LEU A 272 2.27 30.11 16.65
C LEU A 272 0.99 30.93 16.90
N GLY A 273 -0.18 30.29 16.78
CA GLY A 273 -1.44 30.93 17.12
C GLY A 273 -1.57 31.32 18.60
N ALA A 274 -1.07 30.48 19.52
CA ALA A 274 -1.05 30.75 20.95
C ALA A 274 -0.12 31.93 21.28
N ILE A 275 1.12 31.96 20.74
CA ILE A 275 2.08 33.05 20.96
C ILE A 275 1.49 34.40 20.55
N GLN A 276 0.72 34.44 19.46
CA GLN A 276 0.16 35.69 18.92
C GLN A 276 -1.08 36.19 19.68
N ARG A 277 -1.87 35.28 20.28
CA ARG A 277 -3.20 35.62 20.83
C ARG A 277 -3.26 35.51 22.35
N ASP A 278 -2.77 34.40 22.91
CA ASP A 278 -2.74 34.10 24.34
C ASP A 278 -1.56 33.16 24.65
N PRO A 279 -0.41 33.71 25.06
CA PRO A 279 0.75 32.90 25.42
C PRO A 279 0.50 31.88 26.55
N ASN A 280 -0.48 32.12 27.42
CA ASN A 280 -0.83 31.17 28.46
C ASN A 280 -1.46 29.89 27.92
N ALA A 281 -1.97 29.90 26.68
CA ALA A 281 -2.54 28.74 26.02
C ALA A 281 -1.51 27.83 25.33
N LEU A 282 -0.19 28.09 25.48
CA LEU A 282 0.90 27.25 24.93
C LEU A 282 0.91 25.80 25.47
N TRP A 283 0.27 25.56 26.62
CA TRP A 283 0.10 24.21 27.13
C TRP A 283 -0.73 23.33 26.17
N TYR A 284 -1.67 23.91 25.42
CA TYR A 284 -2.58 23.14 24.55
C TYR A 284 -1.85 22.46 23.38
N PRO A 285 -1.06 23.14 22.51
CA PRO A 285 -0.28 22.48 21.49
C PRO A 285 0.75 21.48 22.06
N PHE A 286 1.30 21.75 23.24
CA PHE A 286 2.21 20.82 23.90
C PHE A 286 1.51 19.54 24.33
N VAL A 287 0.33 19.64 24.99
CA VAL A 287 -0.48 18.47 25.38
C VAL A 287 -0.95 17.70 24.17
N PHE A 288 -1.38 18.40 23.09
CA PHE A 288 -1.74 17.75 21.83
C PHE A 288 -0.59 16.91 21.28
N PHE A 289 0.59 17.48 21.13
CA PHE A 289 1.76 16.78 20.58
C PHE A 289 2.18 15.60 21.47
N LEU A 290 2.21 15.80 22.78
CA LEU A 290 2.56 14.75 23.73
C LEU A 290 1.56 13.59 23.70
N PHE A 291 0.26 13.90 23.68
CA PHE A 291 -0.80 12.90 23.59
C PHE A 291 -0.71 12.09 22.29
N MET A 292 -0.55 12.76 21.14
CA MET A 292 -0.48 12.09 19.84
C MET A 292 0.76 11.20 19.75
N THR A 293 1.91 11.67 20.26
CA THR A 293 3.18 10.94 20.15
C THR A 293 3.30 9.80 21.17
N LEU A 294 2.91 10.04 22.43
CA LEU A 294 3.09 9.03 23.50
C LEU A 294 1.88 8.12 23.65
N ALA A 295 0.68 8.67 23.70
CA ALA A 295 -0.52 7.87 23.94
C ALA A 295 -1.03 7.22 22.64
N PHE A 296 -1.37 8.04 21.66
CA PHE A 296 -1.99 7.54 20.44
C PHE A 296 -1.05 6.65 19.61
N ASP A 297 0.19 7.08 19.38
CA ASP A 297 1.16 6.29 18.62
C ASP A 297 1.50 4.97 19.31
N ASN A 298 1.53 4.95 20.64
CA ASN A 298 1.75 3.71 21.38
C ASN A 298 0.57 2.75 21.22
N VAL A 299 -0.68 3.23 21.33
CA VAL A 299 -1.88 2.43 21.05
C VAL A 299 -1.87 1.87 19.64
N VAL A 300 -1.55 2.70 18.65
CA VAL A 300 -1.47 2.25 17.24
C VAL A 300 -0.40 1.17 17.06
N ARG A 301 0.77 1.36 17.67
CA ARG A 301 1.91 0.43 17.56
C ARG A 301 1.63 -0.89 18.26
N THR A 302 1.04 -0.85 19.44
CA THR A 302 0.88 -2.02 20.32
C THR A 302 -0.36 -2.84 19.98
N TYR A 303 -1.47 -2.17 19.62
CA TYR A 303 -2.76 -2.84 19.45
C TYR A 303 -3.24 -2.86 18.00
N ILE A 304 -3.26 -1.70 17.33
CA ILE A 304 -3.91 -1.57 16.03
C ILE A 304 -3.10 -2.29 14.93
N ARG A 305 -1.81 -2.03 14.85
CA ARG A 305 -0.95 -2.57 13.80
C ARG A 305 -0.82 -4.09 13.84
N PRO A 306 -0.52 -4.74 14.97
CA PRO A 306 -0.42 -6.20 15.04
C PRO A 306 -1.73 -6.91 14.71
N TYR A 307 -2.86 -6.27 15.04
CA TYR A 307 -4.18 -6.84 14.77
C TYR A 307 -4.59 -6.74 13.30
N LEU A 308 -4.27 -5.62 12.62
CA LEU A 308 -4.73 -5.36 11.26
C LEU A 308 -3.73 -5.80 10.17
N SER A 309 -2.42 -5.62 10.38
CA SER A 309 -1.41 -5.85 9.32
C SER A 309 -0.80 -7.26 9.34
N GLY A 310 -1.16 -8.11 10.33
CA GLY A 310 -0.54 -9.44 10.49
C GLY A 310 0.94 -9.37 10.90
N LYS A 311 1.51 -10.54 11.28
CA LYS A 311 2.93 -10.65 11.68
C LYS A 311 3.79 -11.33 10.61
N MET A 312 3.33 -11.36 9.35
CA MET A 312 3.95 -12.16 8.29
C MET A 312 5.34 -11.65 7.89
N PHE A 313 5.59 -10.35 8.00
CA PHE A 313 6.87 -9.74 7.61
C PHE A 313 7.45 -8.87 8.70
N HIS A 314 8.79 -8.85 8.79
CA HIS A 314 9.47 -7.96 9.72
C HIS A 314 9.24 -6.49 9.34
N LEU A 315 8.92 -5.66 10.36
CA LEU A 315 8.58 -4.25 10.14
C LEU A 315 9.63 -3.47 9.37
N SER A 316 10.92 -3.75 9.61
CA SER A 316 12.03 -3.06 8.93
C SER A 316 12.04 -3.36 7.43
N LEU A 317 11.79 -4.61 7.00
CA LEU A 317 11.71 -4.95 5.57
C LEU A 317 10.59 -4.20 4.86
N VAL A 318 9.43 -4.16 5.49
CA VAL A 318 8.28 -3.40 4.98
C VAL A 318 8.60 -1.90 4.92
N MET A 319 9.26 -1.36 5.94
CA MET A 319 9.72 0.04 5.96
C MET A 319 10.66 0.34 4.79
N PHE A 320 11.68 -0.49 4.58
CA PHE A 320 12.60 -0.32 3.46
C PHE A 320 11.88 -0.42 2.10
N ALA A 321 10.93 -1.33 1.94
CA ALA A 321 10.15 -1.47 0.71
C ALA A 321 9.36 -0.19 0.38
N TYR A 322 8.71 0.41 1.39
CA TYR A 322 7.97 1.67 1.22
C TYR A 322 8.85 2.90 1.04
N LEU A 323 10.07 2.91 1.60
CA LEU A 323 11.01 4.03 1.44
C LEU A 323 11.80 3.94 0.12
N LEU A 324 12.36 2.76 -0.19
CA LEU A 324 13.19 2.59 -1.39
C LEU A 324 12.34 2.51 -2.66
N GLY A 325 11.10 1.97 -2.56
CA GLY A 325 10.23 1.86 -3.71
C GLY A 325 10.04 3.19 -4.47
N PRO A 326 9.56 4.27 -3.84
CA PRO A 326 9.41 5.57 -4.48
C PRO A 326 10.73 6.18 -4.97
N ILE A 327 11.85 5.95 -4.29
CA ILE A 327 13.16 6.45 -4.68
C ILE A 327 13.64 5.79 -5.98
N LEU A 328 13.40 4.47 -6.13
CA LEU A 328 13.87 3.69 -7.27
C LEU A 328 12.92 3.79 -8.47
N PHE A 329 11.61 3.78 -8.22
CA PHE A 329 10.58 3.62 -9.25
C PHE A 329 9.67 4.84 -9.40
N GLY A 330 9.86 5.91 -8.61
CA GLY A 330 8.97 7.07 -8.62
C GLY A 330 7.65 6.79 -7.88
N TRP A 331 6.59 7.54 -8.21
CA TRP A 331 5.33 7.54 -7.45
C TRP A 331 4.68 6.15 -7.26
N TYR A 332 4.75 5.27 -8.27
CA TYR A 332 4.17 3.93 -8.18
C TYR A 332 5.03 2.94 -7.38
N GLY A 333 6.27 3.32 -7.09
CA GLY A 333 7.16 2.54 -6.23
C GLY A 333 6.62 2.30 -4.83
N ILE A 334 5.68 3.15 -4.37
CA ILE A 334 4.96 2.93 -3.11
C ILE A 334 4.16 1.60 -3.12
N PHE A 335 3.73 1.17 -4.30
CA PHE A 335 3.04 -0.11 -4.49
C PHE A 335 4.02 -1.20 -4.95
N LEU A 336 4.90 -0.90 -5.89
CA LEU A 336 5.85 -1.86 -6.44
C LEU A 336 6.89 -2.33 -5.41
N GLY A 337 7.36 -1.44 -4.52
CA GLY A 337 8.34 -1.78 -3.49
C GLY A 337 7.90 -2.94 -2.59
N PRO A 338 6.74 -2.84 -1.93
CA PRO A 338 6.18 -3.94 -1.15
C PRO A 338 5.93 -5.22 -1.95
N LEU A 339 5.49 -5.11 -3.21
CA LEU A 339 5.31 -6.27 -4.10
C LEU A 339 6.63 -7.01 -4.30
N LEU A 340 7.68 -6.29 -4.71
CA LEU A 340 9.00 -6.88 -4.91
C LEU A 340 9.56 -7.47 -3.61
N MET A 341 9.36 -6.78 -2.48
CA MET A 341 9.78 -7.29 -1.19
C MET A 341 9.12 -8.63 -0.88
N VAL A 342 7.80 -8.76 -1.07
CA VAL A 342 7.08 -10.02 -0.82
C VAL A 342 7.62 -11.12 -1.72
N VAL A 343 7.73 -10.87 -3.02
CA VAL A 343 8.25 -11.85 -3.99
C VAL A 343 9.65 -12.34 -3.60
N ILE A 344 10.54 -11.41 -3.25
CA ILE A 344 11.93 -11.74 -2.87
C ILE A 344 11.97 -12.51 -1.55
N VAL A 345 11.25 -12.02 -0.52
CA VAL A 345 11.28 -12.67 0.80
C VAL A 345 10.70 -14.07 0.74
N GLN A 346 9.56 -14.25 0.06
CA GLN A 346 8.97 -15.58 -0.11
C GLN A 346 9.85 -16.51 -0.92
N PHE A 347 10.60 -16.00 -1.90
CA PHE A 347 11.58 -16.80 -2.63
C PHE A 347 12.63 -17.37 -1.68
N PHE A 348 13.19 -16.57 -0.78
CA PHE A 348 14.19 -17.05 0.18
C PHE A 348 13.59 -17.91 1.29
N GLN A 349 12.34 -17.74 1.66
CA GLN A 349 11.69 -18.49 2.74
C GLN A 349 11.08 -19.82 2.27
N VAL A 350 10.58 -19.89 1.06
CA VAL A 350 9.88 -21.06 0.52
C VAL A 350 10.72 -21.78 -0.55
N ALA A 351 11.07 -21.10 -1.64
CA ALA A 351 11.70 -21.74 -2.78
C ALA A 351 13.15 -22.22 -2.47
N VAL A 352 13.96 -21.39 -1.81
CA VAL A 352 15.36 -21.76 -1.52
C VAL A 352 15.49 -22.96 -0.56
N PRO A 353 14.72 -23.09 0.54
CA PRO A 353 14.72 -24.29 1.37
C PRO A 353 14.29 -25.56 0.60
N GLN A 354 13.20 -25.47 -0.17
CA GLN A 354 12.70 -26.60 -0.96
C GLN A 354 13.73 -27.07 -1.99
N LEU A 355 14.40 -26.15 -2.70
CA LEU A 355 15.51 -26.49 -3.62
C LEU A 355 16.68 -27.20 -2.92
N ARG A 356 16.80 -27.09 -1.59
CA ARG A 356 17.80 -27.76 -0.76
C ARG A 356 17.27 -29.03 -0.08
N GLY A 357 16.03 -29.45 -0.39
CA GLY A 357 15.38 -30.60 0.23
C GLY A 357 15.04 -30.40 1.70
N LYS A 358 14.82 -29.14 2.12
CA LYS A 358 14.40 -28.77 3.48
C LYS A 358 12.96 -28.27 3.47
N GLU A 359 12.25 -28.49 4.57
CA GLU A 359 10.92 -27.91 4.72
C GLU A 359 10.96 -26.36 4.68
N PRO A 360 9.91 -25.70 4.14
CA PRO A 360 9.81 -24.26 4.11
C PRO A 360 9.96 -23.70 5.54
N THR A 361 10.81 -22.71 5.70
CA THR A 361 10.93 -22.01 6.98
C THR A 361 9.69 -21.18 7.22
N THR A 362 8.97 -21.46 8.30
CA THR A 362 7.92 -20.59 8.82
C THR A 362 8.46 -19.15 8.93
N PRO A 363 7.61 -18.09 8.76
CA PRO A 363 8.08 -16.71 8.79
C PRO A 363 9.06 -16.49 9.92
N LEU A 364 10.23 -15.92 9.62
CA LEU A 364 11.30 -15.64 10.57
C LEU A 364 10.70 -15.04 11.85
N ASP A 365 10.46 -15.88 12.84
CA ASP A 365 10.22 -15.47 14.22
C ASP A 365 11.56 -14.98 14.77
N ILE A 366 11.92 -13.74 14.40
CA ILE A 366 12.99 -13.00 15.06
C ILE A 366 12.33 -12.41 16.34
N GLY A 367 11.75 -13.28 17.15
CA GLY A 367 11.49 -12.98 18.54
C GLY A 367 12.83 -12.77 19.24
N PRO A 368 12.87 -12.03 20.34
CA PRO A 368 14.10 -11.89 21.10
C PRO A 368 14.62 -13.31 21.40
N THR A 369 15.87 -13.55 21.06
CA THR A 369 16.62 -14.74 21.42
C THR A 369 16.55 -14.93 22.94
N THR A 370 15.45 -15.48 23.43
CA THR A 370 15.45 -16.12 24.73
C THR A 370 16.23 -17.40 24.51
N THR A 371 17.48 -17.36 24.92
CA THR A 371 18.40 -18.42 25.12
C THR A 371 17.68 -19.74 25.45
N ARG A 372 17.61 -20.61 24.43
CA ARG A 372 17.24 -22.02 24.57
C ARG A 372 18.49 -22.81 25.02
N GLU A 373 19.12 -22.33 26.08
CA GLU A 373 20.35 -22.92 26.64
C GLU A 373 20.19 -23.42 28.06
N THR A 374 18.97 -23.73 28.53
CA THR A 374 18.80 -24.24 29.91
C THR A 374 17.90 -25.47 30.06
N ASP A 375 17.42 -26.10 28.96
CA ASP A 375 16.57 -27.29 29.11
C ASP A 375 17.25 -28.63 28.72
N GLU A 376 18.39 -28.61 27.97
CA GLU A 376 19.13 -29.85 27.75
C GLU A 376 20.01 -30.28 28.95
N GLY A 377 20.32 -29.39 29.88
CA GLY A 377 21.07 -29.71 31.10
C GLY A 377 20.22 -30.23 32.27
N ALA A 378 18.89 -30.06 32.19
CA ALA A 378 17.99 -30.51 33.27
C ALA A 378 17.47 -31.94 33.07
N ASP A 379 17.48 -32.43 31.82
CA ASP A 379 17.04 -33.80 31.52
C ASP A 379 18.18 -34.85 31.72
N ASP A 380 19.45 -34.45 31.52
CA ASP A 380 20.60 -35.30 31.83
C ASP A 380 20.85 -35.40 33.35
N ALA A 381 20.52 -34.40 34.16
CA ALA A 381 20.61 -34.45 35.62
C ALA A 381 19.52 -35.33 36.21
N ARG A 382 18.38 -35.52 35.56
CA ARG A 382 17.31 -36.43 36.01
C ARG A 382 17.56 -37.89 35.66
N ARG A 383 18.27 -38.17 34.57
CA ARG A 383 18.66 -39.52 34.16
C ARG A 383 19.86 -40.07 34.91
N GLY A 384 20.69 -39.22 35.51
CA GLY A 384 21.83 -39.60 36.35
C GLY A 384 21.51 -39.91 37.81
N GLY A 385 20.28 -39.53 38.28
CA GLY A 385 19.87 -39.72 39.66
C GLY A 385 19.10 -41.02 39.98
N GLU A 386 18.67 -41.78 38.98
CA GLU A 386 17.85 -42.99 39.16
C GLU A 386 18.65 -44.33 39.11
N ALA A 387 19.97 -44.28 39.03
CA ALA A 387 20.81 -45.44 38.88
C ALA A 387 21.59 -45.83 40.16
N THR A 388 21.36 -45.22 41.30
CA THR A 388 22.06 -45.57 42.58
C THR A 388 21.13 -45.57 43.78
N ASP A 389 20.06 -46.37 43.73
CA ASP A 389 19.43 -46.87 44.98
C ASP A 389 18.77 -48.22 44.69
N GLY A 390 19.54 -49.27 44.85
CA GLY A 390 19.11 -50.63 44.70
C GLY A 390 20.16 -51.58 45.27
N GLY A 391 20.23 -51.74 46.59
CA GLY A 391 21.05 -52.80 47.16
C GLY A 391 21.23 -52.67 48.65
N GLU A 392 20.88 -53.71 49.37
CA GLU A 392 21.10 -54.03 50.80
C GLU A 392 19.94 -53.69 51.72
N ASP A 393 19.56 -54.57 52.45
CA ASP A 393 19.63 -56.05 52.64
C ASP A 393 18.89 -56.37 53.93
N THR A 394 18.35 -57.56 53.90
CA THR A 394 18.25 -58.57 54.99
C THR A 394 17.91 -58.23 56.42
N ARG A 395 16.93 -59.04 56.86
CA ARG A 395 16.84 -59.79 58.12
C ARG A 395 16.67 -59.03 59.47
N SER A 396 15.71 -59.26 60.21
CA SER A 396 15.38 -60.44 61.05
C SER A 396 14.36 -60.11 62.12
N GLN A 397 13.49 -61.06 62.33
CA GLN A 397 13.00 -61.59 63.66
C GLN A 397 12.52 -60.64 64.75
N SER A 398 11.32 -60.67 64.97
CA SER A 398 10.59 -61.34 66.13
C SER A 398 9.16 -60.86 66.16
#